data_11e734e506afaa445bb0b42511c4b182
#
_entry.id   11e734e506afaa445bb0b42511c4b182
#
_cell.length_a   1.000
_cell.length_b   1.000
_cell.length_c   1.000
_cell.angle_alpha   90.00
_cell.angle_beta   90.00
_cell.angle_gamma   90.00
#
_symmetry.space_group_name_H-M   'P 1'
#
loop_
_entity.id
_entity.type
_entity.pdbx_description
1 polymer ?
#
loop_
_entity_poly.entity_id
_entity_poly.type
_entity_poly.pdbx_seq_one_letter_code
_entity_poly.pdbx_strand_id
1 'polypeptide(L)'
;MRFTLGLLLGYYIGGKKPLLIATLTAIAFVAFVCFIVLPAIALSLLALDVRRERLSRPPQTTVPVVVGLNYEKAQIKLRDANLKIRTLAERRDLPLEPGTIIAQTPQGGEHVDCGTVIGVTVSGERPKWLR
;
A
#
# COMPACT_ATOMS: atom_id res chain seq x y z
N MET A 1 -38.03 -36.93 -9.46
CA MET A 1 -38.50 -37.46 -10.76
C MET A 1 -39.97 -37.13 -11.13
N ARG A 2 -40.80 -36.73 -10.21
CA ARG A 2 -42.23 -36.41 -10.52
C ARG A 2 -42.44 -34.97 -11.07
N PHE A 3 -41.53 -34.07 -10.88
CA PHE A 3 -41.62 -32.68 -11.35
C PHE A 3 -41.33 -32.51 -12.85
N THR A 4 -40.43 -33.32 -13.40
CA THR A 4 -40.04 -33.24 -14.82
C THR A 4 -41.11 -33.78 -15.75
N LEU A 5 -41.91 -34.72 -15.28
CA LEU A 5 -43.00 -35.31 -16.08
C LEU A 5 -44.15 -34.33 -16.29
N GLY A 6 -44.47 -33.49 -15.28
CA GLY A 6 -45.50 -32.45 -15.36
C GLY A 6 -45.16 -31.35 -16.38
N LEU A 7 -43.88 -30.99 -16.48
CA LEU A 7 -43.37 -30.00 -17.43
C LEU A 7 -43.44 -30.52 -18.89
N LEU A 8 -43.15 -31.81 -19.11
CA LEU A 8 -43.25 -32.46 -20.41
C LEU A 8 -44.68 -32.66 -20.86
N LEU A 9 -45.60 -32.98 -19.95
CA LEU A 9 -47.02 -33.11 -20.28
C LEU A 9 -47.66 -31.75 -20.61
N GLY A 10 -47.26 -30.64 -19.91
CA GLY A 10 -47.67 -29.28 -20.23
C GLY A 10 -47.22 -28.81 -21.61
N TYR A 11 -46.09 -29.30 -22.06
CA TYR A 11 -45.51 -29.02 -23.38
C TYR A 11 -46.36 -29.62 -24.52
N TYR A 12 -46.98 -30.78 -24.29
CA TYR A 12 -47.69 -31.52 -25.34
C TYR A 12 -49.16 -31.06 -25.53
N ILE A 13 -49.80 -30.41 -24.53
CA ILE A 13 -51.23 -30.10 -24.53
C ILE A 13 -51.57 -28.65 -24.94
N GLY A 14 -50.61 -27.74 -25.00
CA GLY A 14 -50.87 -26.32 -25.22
C GLY A 14 -50.11 -25.71 -26.39
N GLY A 15 -50.69 -25.75 -27.59
CA GLY A 15 -50.12 -25.07 -28.75
C GLY A 15 -49.80 -23.59 -28.49
N LYS A 16 -48.54 -23.17 -28.75
CA LYS A 16 -47.97 -21.80 -28.68
C LYS A 16 -47.65 -21.24 -27.28
N LYS A 17 -48.16 -21.78 -26.17
CA LYS A 17 -47.87 -21.31 -24.83
C LYS A 17 -46.50 -21.77 -24.26
N PRO A 18 -45.93 -22.93 -24.63
CA PRO A 18 -44.65 -23.38 -24.11
C PRO A 18 -43.46 -22.51 -24.56
N LEU A 19 -43.56 -21.91 -25.75
CA LEU A 19 -42.50 -21.01 -26.25
C LEU A 19 -42.42 -19.73 -25.42
N LEU A 20 -43.55 -19.15 -25.00
CA LEU A 20 -43.60 -17.95 -24.14
C LEU A 20 -43.05 -18.24 -22.75
N ILE A 21 -43.35 -19.41 -22.18
CA ILE A 21 -42.81 -19.82 -20.86
C ILE A 21 -41.33 -20.05 -20.95
N ALA A 22 -40.83 -20.70 -22.00
CA ALA A 22 -39.41 -20.92 -22.22
C ALA A 22 -38.63 -19.61 -22.41
N THR A 23 -39.17 -18.65 -23.13
CA THR A 23 -38.57 -17.33 -23.31
C THR A 23 -38.55 -16.51 -22.01
N LEU A 24 -39.64 -16.54 -21.23
CA LEU A 24 -39.72 -15.86 -19.95
C LEU A 24 -38.72 -16.45 -18.92
N THR A 25 -38.57 -17.77 -18.88
CA THR A 25 -37.60 -18.42 -17.99
C THR A 25 -36.13 -18.10 -18.40
N ALA A 26 -35.85 -18.05 -19.70
CA ALA A 26 -34.54 -17.67 -20.20
C ALA A 26 -34.22 -16.21 -19.87
N ILE A 27 -35.17 -15.29 -20.03
CA ILE A 27 -34.98 -13.87 -19.66
C ILE A 27 -34.74 -13.72 -18.14
N ALA A 28 -35.56 -14.41 -17.34
CA ALA A 28 -35.37 -14.40 -15.88
C ALA A 28 -34.03 -14.95 -15.45
N PHE A 29 -33.52 -16.00 -16.08
CA PHE A 29 -32.22 -16.57 -15.82
C PHE A 29 -31.09 -15.61 -16.21
N VAL A 30 -31.15 -14.98 -17.38
CA VAL A 30 -30.18 -13.97 -17.81
C VAL A 30 -30.19 -12.78 -16.87
N ALA A 31 -31.36 -12.27 -16.49
CA ALA A 31 -31.48 -11.19 -15.53
C ALA A 31 -30.87 -11.55 -14.17
N PHE A 32 -31.10 -12.77 -13.69
CA PHE A 32 -30.47 -13.26 -12.43
C PHE A 32 -28.98 -13.30 -12.51
N VAL A 33 -28.40 -13.82 -13.60
CA VAL A 33 -26.95 -13.85 -13.82
C VAL A 33 -26.37 -12.44 -13.89
N CYS A 34 -26.98 -11.55 -14.66
CA CYS A 34 -26.51 -10.18 -14.79
C CYS A 34 -26.59 -9.40 -13.48
N PHE A 35 -27.66 -9.59 -12.72
CA PHE A 35 -27.92 -8.76 -11.53
C PHE A 35 -27.22 -9.26 -10.26
N ILE A 36 -26.93 -10.55 -10.17
CA ILE A 36 -26.31 -11.16 -8.97
C ILE A 36 -24.88 -11.57 -9.21
N VAL A 37 -24.59 -12.26 -10.32
CA VAL A 37 -23.27 -12.85 -10.57
C VAL A 37 -22.24 -11.79 -10.96
N LEU A 38 -22.60 -10.85 -11.84
CA LEU A 38 -21.67 -9.80 -12.28
C LEU A 38 -21.20 -8.90 -11.13
N PRO A 39 -22.07 -8.34 -10.27
CA PRO A 39 -21.62 -7.53 -9.15
C PRO A 39 -20.84 -8.35 -8.11
N ALA A 40 -21.16 -9.61 -7.91
CA ALA A 40 -20.39 -10.48 -7.02
C ALA A 40 -18.95 -10.69 -7.53
N ILE A 41 -18.77 -10.90 -8.83
CA ILE A 41 -17.46 -11.00 -9.46
C ILE A 41 -16.70 -9.67 -9.35
N ALA A 42 -17.36 -8.55 -9.66
CA ALA A 42 -16.77 -7.22 -9.55
C ALA A 42 -16.30 -6.91 -8.13
N LEU A 43 -17.10 -7.24 -7.12
CA LEU A 43 -16.75 -7.07 -5.71
C LEU A 43 -15.57 -7.94 -5.29
N SER A 44 -15.51 -9.17 -5.80
CA SER A 44 -14.41 -10.10 -5.56
C SER A 44 -13.09 -9.59 -6.15
N LEU A 45 -13.13 -9.06 -7.37
CA LEU A 45 -11.96 -8.47 -8.03
C LEU A 45 -11.47 -7.23 -7.29
N LEU A 46 -12.38 -6.36 -6.85
CA LEU A 46 -12.04 -5.18 -6.05
C LEU A 46 -11.39 -5.56 -4.72
N ALA A 47 -11.87 -6.61 -4.06
CA ALA A 47 -11.29 -7.11 -2.82
C ALA A 47 -9.86 -7.67 -3.03
N LEU A 48 -9.58 -8.25 -4.19
CA LEU A 48 -8.25 -8.72 -4.55
C LEU A 48 -7.27 -7.57 -4.78
N ASP A 49 -7.70 -6.47 -5.40
CA ASP A 49 -6.87 -5.29 -5.61
C ASP A 49 -6.49 -4.62 -4.30
N VAL A 50 -7.45 -4.42 -3.39
CA VAL A 50 -7.19 -3.89 -2.04
C VAL A 50 -6.20 -4.77 -1.27
N ARG A 51 -6.30 -6.08 -1.45
CA ARG A 51 -5.37 -7.03 -0.82
C ARG A 51 -3.97 -6.95 -1.39
N ARG A 52 -3.83 -6.76 -2.71
CA ARG A 52 -2.55 -6.55 -3.38
C ARG A 52 -1.85 -5.28 -2.90
N GLU A 53 -2.56 -4.17 -2.78
CA GLU A 53 -1.99 -2.92 -2.27
C GLU A 53 -1.46 -3.04 -0.84
N ARG A 54 -2.16 -3.76 0.03
CA ARG A 54 -1.70 -4.01 1.41
C ARG A 54 -0.42 -4.84 1.47
N LEU A 55 -0.27 -5.82 0.58
CA LEU A 55 0.91 -6.68 0.50
C LEU A 55 2.09 -5.99 -0.19
N SER A 56 1.84 -4.96 -1.00
CA SER A 56 2.87 -4.21 -1.73
C SER A 56 3.42 -3.02 -0.94
N ARG A 57 2.87 -2.69 0.24
CA ARG A 57 3.43 -1.63 1.08
C ARG A 57 4.77 -2.08 1.63
N PRO A 58 5.84 -1.31 1.42
CA PRO A 58 7.12 -1.62 2.02
C PRO A 58 6.99 -1.63 3.55
N PRO A 59 7.77 -2.46 4.26
CA PRO A 59 7.79 -2.44 5.70
C PRO A 59 8.18 -1.05 6.20
N GLN A 60 7.47 -0.55 7.20
CA GLN A 60 7.74 0.75 7.80
C GLN A 60 8.68 0.59 9.00
N THR A 61 9.52 1.59 9.20
CA THR A 61 10.41 1.69 10.36
C THR A 61 10.28 3.07 10.99
N THR A 62 10.66 3.16 12.26
CA THR A 62 10.68 4.44 12.97
C THR A 62 12.06 5.08 12.84
N VAL A 63 12.10 6.35 12.48
CA VAL A 63 13.34 7.12 12.35
C VAL A 63 13.98 7.31 13.74
N PRO A 64 15.20 6.81 13.99
CA PRO A 64 15.88 7.07 15.25
C PRO A 64 16.35 8.52 15.34
N VAL A 65 16.42 9.05 16.54
CA VAL A 65 17.05 10.35 16.80
C VAL A 65 18.55 10.21 16.67
N VAL A 66 19.13 10.98 15.74
CA VAL A 66 20.59 11.02 15.48
C VAL A 66 21.20 12.41 15.67
N VAL A 67 20.40 13.41 15.97
CA VAL A 67 20.85 14.76 16.31
C VAL A 67 21.76 14.70 17.56
N GLY A 68 22.89 15.39 17.52
CA GLY A 68 23.90 15.39 18.59
C GLY A 68 24.89 14.22 18.54
N LEU A 69 24.68 13.24 17.65
CA LEU A 69 25.62 12.15 17.44
C LEU A 69 26.68 12.52 16.38
N ASN A 70 27.85 11.84 16.47
CA ASN A 70 28.81 11.85 15.38
C ASN A 70 28.27 11.10 14.17
N TYR A 71 28.64 11.53 12.97
CA TYR A 71 28.17 10.96 11.70
C TYR A 71 28.34 9.44 11.61
N GLU A 72 29.47 8.89 12.06
CA GLU A 72 29.72 7.44 12.05
C GLU A 72 28.74 6.67 12.92
N LYS A 73 28.51 7.15 14.16
CA LYS A 73 27.54 6.53 15.08
C LYS A 73 26.11 6.63 14.55
N ALA A 74 25.77 7.75 13.95
CA ALA A 74 24.47 7.96 13.31
C ALA A 74 24.27 7.02 12.11
N GLN A 75 25.29 6.82 11.30
CA GLN A 75 25.26 5.91 10.16
C GLN A 75 24.96 4.47 10.60
N ILE A 76 25.60 3.99 11.67
CA ILE A 76 25.35 2.65 12.21
C ILE A 76 23.90 2.56 12.68
N LYS A 77 23.45 3.53 13.49
CA LYS A 77 22.09 3.54 14.04
C LYS A 77 20.99 3.58 12.99
N LEU A 78 21.19 4.34 11.90
CA LEU A 78 20.27 4.39 10.77
C LEU A 78 20.30 3.11 9.94
N ARG A 79 21.47 2.50 9.75
CA ARG A 79 21.60 1.20 9.07
C ARG A 79 20.86 0.10 9.83
N ASP A 80 20.96 0.06 11.15
CA ASP A 80 20.24 -0.92 12.00
C ASP A 80 18.72 -0.76 11.87
N ALA A 81 18.23 0.46 11.60
CA ALA A 81 16.85 0.75 11.30
C ALA A 81 16.47 0.56 9.81
N ASN A 82 17.35 -0.02 8.98
CA ASN A 82 17.20 -0.15 7.54
C ASN A 82 16.96 1.19 6.81
N LEU A 83 17.61 2.25 7.26
CA LEU A 83 17.57 3.58 6.68
C LEU A 83 18.91 3.96 6.08
N LYS A 84 18.89 4.87 5.11
CA LYS A 84 20.10 5.43 4.49
C LYS A 84 20.36 6.83 5.04
N ILE A 85 21.65 7.24 5.11
CA ILE A 85 22.04 8.58 5.52
C ILE A 85 22.60 9.36 4.33
N ARG A 86 22.30 10.65 4.27
CA ARG A 86 22.85 11.59 3.30
C ARG A 86 23.10 12.95 3.96
N THR A 87 24.28 13.50 3.79
CA THR A 87 24.56 14.87 4.20
C THR A 87 23.91 15.86 3.25
N LEU A 88 23.06 16.75 3.79
CA LEU A 88 22.38 17.82 3.03
C LEU A 88 23.17 19.12 3.08
N ALA A 89 23.73 19.44 4.23
CA ALA A 89 24.47 20.68 4.44
C ALA A 89 25.55 20.49 5.51
N GLU A 90 26.59 21.34 5.44
CA GLU A 90 27.64 21.45 6.43
C GLU A 90 27.62 22.86 7.00
N ARG A 91 27.60 23.00 8.32
CA ARG A 91 27.65 24.28 9.02
C ARG A 91 28.94 24.41 9.80
N ARG A 92 29.64 25.52 9.57
CA ARG A 92 30.95 25.80 10.19
C ARG A 92 30.93 26.94 11.21
N ASP A 93 29.74 27.52 11.40
CA ASP A 93 29.49 28.66 12.29
C ASP A 93 29.24 28.25 13.75
N LEU A 94 29.09 26.99 14.03
CA LEU A 94 28.73 26.48 15.36
C LEU A 94 29.96 25.99 16.15
N PRO A 95 29.98 26.19 17.47
CA PRO A 95 31.03 25.72 18.36
C PRO A 95 30.85 24.23 18.70
N LEU A 96 30.67 23.40 17.69
CA LEU A 96 30.48 21.95 17.83
C LEU A 96 31.69 21.21 17.22
N GLU A 97 31.94 20.01 17.70
CA GLU A 97 32.92 19.14 17.08
C GLU A 97 32.59 18.84 15.62
N PRO A 98 33.55 18.85 14.71
CA PRO A 98 33.33 18.48 13.32
C PRO A 98 32.75 17.09 13.19
N GLY A 99 31.76 16.94 12.27
CA GLY A 99 31.04 15.68 12.06
C GLY A 99 29.90 15.44 13.03
N THR A 100 29.53 16.38 13.90
CA THR A 100 28.36 16.28 14.76
C THR A 100 27.11 16.62 13.97
N ILE A 101 26.06 15.82 14.10
CA ILE A 101 24.77 16.04 13.44
C ILE A 101 24.00 17.13 14.18
N ILE A 102 23.63 18.19 13.47
CA ILE A 102 22.93 19.36 13.99
C ILE A 102 21.42 19.22 13.79
N ALA A 103 21.02 18.69 12.63
CA ALA A 103 19.62 18.52 12.26
C ALA A 103 19.44 17.27 11.40
N GLN A 104 18.25 16.70 11.44
CA GLN A 104 17.86 15.56 10.62
C GLN A 104 16.47 15.77 9.99
N THR A 105 16.26 15.21 8.82
CA THR A 105 14.98 15.21 8.12
C THR A 105 14.81 13.87 7.41
N PRO A 106 13.74 13.10 7.66
CA PRO A 106 12.63 13.32 8.62
C PRO A 106 13.06 13.38 10.09
N GLN A 107 12.16 13.86 10.95
CA GLN A 107 12.47 13.97 12.39
C GLN A 107 12.51 12.60 13.07
N GLY A 108 13.24 12.52 14.19
CA GLY A 108 13.24 11.31 15.01
C GLY A 108 11.83 11.00 15.54
N GLY A 109 11.44 9.73 15.48
CA GLY A 109 10.12 9.25 15.85
C GLY A 109 9.11 9.16 14.71
N GLU A 110 9.39 9.72 13.54
CA GLU A 110 8.52 9.58 12.38
C GLU A 110 8.56 8.15 11.81
N HIS A 111 7.43 7.70 11.26
CA HIS A 111 7.34 6.42 10.55
C HIS A 111 7.61 6.64 9.07
N VAL A 112 8.59 5.94 8.55
CA VAL A 112 8.99 6.00 7.14
C VAL A 112 9.17 4.60 6.57
N ASP A 113 9.14 4.48 5.27
CA ASP A 113 9.39 3.22 4.60
C ASP A 113 10.86 2.80 4.74
N CYS A 114 11.10 1.50 4.91
CA CYS A 114 12.47 0.98 4.93
C CYS A 114 13.21 1.36 3.64
N GLY A 115 14.49 1.73 3.78
CA GLY A 115 15.32 2.22 2.68
C GLY A 115 15.23 3.72 2.42
N THR A 116 14.35 4.45 3.16
CA THR A 116 14.25 5.92 3.06
C THR A 116 15.60 6.57 3.41
N VAL A 117 15.91 7.65 2.71
CA VAL A 117 17.13 8.43 2.92
C VAL A 117 16.85 9.51 3.95
N ILE A 118 17.58 9.48 5.05
CA ILE A 118 17.56 10.51 6.08
C ILE A 118 18.62 11.56 5.75
N GLY A 119 18.13 12.78 5.53
CA GLY A 119 18.99 13.93 5.32
C GLY A 119 19.49 14.48 6.65
N VAL A 120 20.80 14.72 6.75
CA VAL A 120 21.40 15.28 7.96
C VAL A 120 22.23 16.53 7.64
N THR A 121 22.20 17.49 8.55
CA THR A 121 23.11 18.63 8.54
C THR A 121 24.19 18.37 9.57
N VAL A 122 25.46 18.49 9.15
CA VAL A 122 26.61 18.20 10.00
C VAL A 122 27.40 19.46 10.33
N SER A 123 28.04 19.46 11.47
CA SER A 123 29.04 20.48 11.84
C SER A 123 30.32 20.26 11.07
N GLY A 124 30.82 21.29 10.41
CA GLY A 124 32.12 21.29 9.73
C GLY A 124 33.24 21.85 10.59
N GLU A 125 34.46 21.71 10.11
CA GLU A 125 35.63 22.30 10.76
C GLU A 125 35.59 23.84 10.68
N ARG A 126 35.75 24.49 11.84
CA ARG A 126 35.78 25.95 11.91
C ARG A 126 37.01 26.48 11.23
N PRO A 127 36.94 27.46 10.34
CA PRO A 127 38.11 28.08 9.72
C PRO A 127 39.04 28.69 10.77
N LYS A 128 40.34 28.54 10.57
CA LYS A 128 41.39 29.00 11.51
C LYS A 128 41.33 30.50 11.82
N TRP A 129 40.74 31.33 10.94
CA TRP A 129 40.65 32.78 11.11
C TRP A 129 39.44 33.22 12.00
N LEU A 130 38.61 32.32 12.44
CA LEU A 130 37.48 32.53 13.37
C LEU A 130 37.84 32.09 14.82
N ARG A 131 39.07 31.69 15.07
CA ARG A 131 39.54 31.31 16.40
C ARG A 131 39.98 32.51 17.21
#